data_7e9a1f30380f58a23fa4e42ade44646a
#
_entry.id   7e9a1f30380f58a23fa4e42ade44646a
#
_cell.length_a   1.000
_cell.length_b   1.000
_cell.length_c   1.000
_cell.angle_alpha   90.00
_cell.angle_beta   90.00
_cell.angle_gamma   90.00
#
_symmetry.space_group_name_H-M   'P 1'
#
loop_
_entity.id
_entity.type
_entity.pdbx_description
1 polymer ?
#
loop_
_entity_poly.entity_id
_entity_poly.type
_entity_poly.pdbx_seq_one_letter_code
_entity_poly.pdbx_strand_id
1 'polypeptide(L)'
;MPQRLTRTMLALGATAALTLTGCSAAGPAETLENGDEKDVTIAVFNGWDEGIAASELWKAVLEEQGYDVELEYADPAPVYQGLSDDDYDVTLDTWLPITHADYIEQYGDDLVDLGAWNEDAKLTIAVNEDAPVDTLEELAANADAFDNRLVGIEPGSGLNRVTSDEVIPTYGLDDMDYLTSSTPAMLAELTAATGAGENIAVTLWRPHWAYDAFPLKDLEDPQGALGDAEGIHSFGGKSFEETHPTLAGWLKDFQMDSDLLYSLENAMFNENDSDDYGPVVEQWIDENREWVDSLTS
;
A
#
# COMPACT_ATOMS: atom_id res chain seq x y z
N MET A 1 -2.43 -24.21 86.35
CA MET A 1 -3.83 -24.66 86.48
C MET A 1 -4.70 -23.93 85.50
N PRO A 2 -5.61 -24.60 84.95
CA PRO A 2 -5.73 -25.67 83.93
C PRO A 2 -6.48 -25.08 82.72
N GLN A 3 -6.62 -25.63 81.61
CA GLN A 3 -7.41 -26.75 81.16
C GLN A 3 -7.18 -27.03 79.68
N ARG A 4 -7.04 -28.28 79.37
CA ARG A 4 -7.02 -28.86 78.02
C ARG A 4 -8.40 -28.80 77.44
N LEU A 5 -8.55 -28.41 76.14
CA LEU A 5 -9.67 -28.84 75.36
C LEU A 5 -9.18 -29.23 73.96
N THR A 6 -9.27 -30.52 73.73
CA THR A 6 -9.12 -31.24 72.46
C THR A 6 -10.22 -30.82 71.51
N ARG A 7 -9.90 -30.43 70.27
CA ARG A 7 -10.90 -30.36 69.20
C ARG A 7 -10.34 -31.02 67.94
N THR A 8 -11.10 -31.94 67.51
CA THR A 8 -11.03 -32.86 66.42
C THR A 8 -10.78 -32.15 65.08
N MET A 9 -9.82 -32.66 64.29
CA MET A 9 -9.61 -32.33 62.87
C MET A 9 -10.68 -33.01 62.03
N LEU A 10 -11.43 -32.21 61.27
CA LEU A 10 -12.16 -32.68 60.07
C LEU A 10 -11.30 -32.29 58.84
N ALA A 11 -10.81 -33.27 58.14
CA ALA A 11 -10.15 -33.12 56.84
C ALA A 11 -11.23 -32.93 55.77
N LEU A 12 -11.32 -31.72 55.18
CA LEU A 12 -12.04 -31.51 53.94
C LEU A 12 -11.03 -31.62 52.78
N GLY A 13 -11.19 -32.65 51.97
CA GLY A 13 -10.46 -32.82 50.73
C GLY A 13 -10.95 -31.79 49.70
N ALA A 14 -10.06 -30.89 49.28
CA ALA A 14 -10.27 -30.02 48.13
C ALA A 14 -9.72 -30.70 46.89
N THR A 15 -10.61 -31.24 46.07
CA THR A 15 -10.30 -31.68 44.71
C THR A 15 -10.06 -30.45 43.82
N ALA A 16 -8.80 -30.16 43.49
CA ALA A 16 -8.43 -29.19 42.50
C ALA A 16 -8.74 -29.75 41.10
N ALA A 17 -9.80 -29.26 40.50
CA ALA A 17 -10.03 -29.46 39.05
C ALA A 17 -9.02 -28.61 38.29
N LEU A 18 -8.00 -29.25 37.68
CA LEU A 18 -7.18 -28.64 36.62
C LEU A 18 -8.08 -28.51 35.38
N THR A 19 -8.52 -27.28 35.10
CA THR A 19 -9.03 -26.93 33.78
C THR A 19 -7.81 -26.82 32.87
N LEU A 20 -7.58 -27.83 32.05
CA LEU A 20 -6.75 -27.72 30.86
C LEU A 20 -7.44 -26.69 29.94
N THR A 21 -6.90 -25.50 29.87
CA THR A 21 -7.13 -24.58 28.74
C THR A 21 -6.52 -25.28 27.52
N GLY A 22 -7.37 -25.94 26.74
CA GLY A 22 -7.02 -26.42 25.42
C GLY A 22 -6.67 -25.21 24.55
N CYS A 23 -5.52 -25.26 23.87
CA CYS A 23 -5.31 -24.47 22.68
C CYS A 23 -6.51 -24.73 21.77
N SER A 24 -7.30 -23.70 21.48
CA SER A 24 -8.25 -23.75 20.38
C SER A 24 -7.43 -23.96 19.12
N ALA A 25 -7.45 -25.16 18.58
CA ALA A 25 -7.15 -25.34 17.17
C ALA A 25 -8.19 -24.46 16.45
N ALA A 26 -7.74 -23.57 15.58
CA ALA A 26 -8.62 -22.86 14.66
C ALA A 26 -9.51 -23.93 13.99
N GLY A 27 -10.83 -23.71 14.01
CA GLY A 27 -11.77 -24.55 13.26
C GLY A 27 -11.44 -24.46 11.78
N PRO A 28 -12.00 -25.33 10.94
CA PRO A 28 -11.88 -25.14 9.49
C PRO A 28 -12.38 -23.73 9.13
N ALA A 29 -11.70 -23.07 8.18
CA ALA A 29 -12.11 -21.77 7.68
C ALA A 29 -13.57 -21.83 7.19
N GLU A 30 -14.31 -20.76 7.45
CA GLU A 30 -15.68 -20.61 6.95
C GLU A 30 -15.62 -20.36 5.45
N THR A 31 -16.40 -21.13 4.67
CA THR A 31 -16.38 -21.06 3.21
C THR A 31 -17.70 -20.46 2.70
N LEU A 32 -17.61 -19.55 1.75
CA LEU A 32 -18.75 -18.94 1.06
C LEU A 32 -19.39 -19.89 0.04
N GLU A 33 -20.60 -19.57 -0.44
CA GLU A 33 -21.30 -20.36 -1.45
C GLU A 33 -20.58 -20.43 -2.82
N ASN A 34 -19.74 -19.42 -3.11
CA ASN A 34 -18.91 -19.35 -4.31
C ASN A 34 -17.64 -20.24 -4.27
N GLY A 35 -17.33 -20.82 -3.12
CA GLY A 35 -16.21 -21.73 -2.92
C GLY A 35 -14.99 -21.13 -2.22
N ASP A 36 -14.96 -19.83 -2.04
CA ASP A 36 -13.85 -19.10 -1.40
C ASP A 36 -13.92 -19.21 0.12
N GLU A 37 -12.79 -19.14 0.79
CA GLU A 37 -12.73 -18.85 2.22
C GLU A 37 -13.32 -17.46 2.48
N LYS A 38 -13.98 -17.31 3.63
CA LYS A 38 -14.70 -16.08 3.94
C LYS A 38 -13.79 -14.95 4.37
N ASP A 39 -12.77 -15.28 5.15
CA ASP A 39 -11.82 -14.34 5.71
C ASP A 39 -10.77 -13.98 4.63
N VAL A 40 -10.52 -12.70 4.41
CA VAL A 40 -9.52 -12.19 3.45
C VAL A 40 -8.68 -11.11 4.11
N THR A 41 -7.37 -11.30 4.12
CA THR A 41 -6.41 -10.28 4.58
C THR A 41 -5.71 -9.64 3.39
N ILE A 42 -6.02 -8.38 3.13
CA ILE A 42 -5.34 -7.58 2.10
C ILE A 42 -4.17 -6.84 2.75
N ALA A 43 -2.94 -7.14 2.31
CA ALA A 43 -1.76 -6.41 2.74
C ALA A 43 -1.61 -5.11 1.95
N VAL A 44 -1.48 -4.00 2.66
CA VAL A 44 -1.46 -2.64 2.10
C VAL A 44 -0.14 -1.98 2.44
N PHE A 45 0.53 -1.39 1.46
CA PHE A 45 1.76 -0.65 1.73
C PHE A 45 1.46 0.67 2.44
N ASN A 46 2.25 0.97 3.48
CA ASN A 46 2.09 2.19 4.25
C ASN A 46 2.30 3.44 3.39
N GLY A 47 1.26 4.28 3.26
CA GLY A 47 1.35 5.61 2.67
C GLY A 47 1.41 5.65 1.15
N TRP A 48 1.10 4.55 0.44
CA TRP A 48 0.98 4.53 -1.01
C TRP A 48 -0.49 4.57 -1.38
N ASP A 49 -0.90 5.75 -1.83
CA ASP A 49 -2.31 6.14 -1.86
C ASP A 49 -3.10 5.38 -2.93
N GLU A 50 -2.51 5.01 -4.07
CA GLU A 50 -3.12 4.17 -5.09
C GLU A 50 -3.44 2.76 -4.57
N GLY A 51 -2.51 2.17 -3.83
CA GLY A 51 -2.70 0.86 -3.21
C GLY A 51 -3.71 0.88 -2.08
N ILE A 52 -3.72 1.96 -1.28
CA ILE A 52 -4.73 2.18 -0.24
C ILE A 52 -6.11 2.33 -0.89
N ALA A 53 -6.23 3.14 -1.95
CA ALA A 53 -7.50 3.36 -2.65
C ALA A 53 -8.05 2.07 -3.26
N ALA A 54 -7.21 1.29 -3.96
CA ALA A 54 -7.60 0.00 -4.51
C ALA A 54 -8.02 -0.99 -3.41
N SER A 55 -7.29 -1.02 -2.28
CA SER A 55 -7.58 -1.94 -1.16
C SER A 55 -8.88 -1.60 -0.44
N GLU A 56 -9.15 -0.32 -0.18
CA GLU A 56 -10.40 0.12 0.43
C GLU A 56 -11.61 -0.12 -0.50
N LEU A 57 -11.43 0.12 -1.82
CA LEU A 57 -12.45 -0.23 -2.81
C LEU A 57 -12.77 -1.73 -2.78
N TRP A 58 -11.74 -2.60 -2.89
CA TRP A 58 -11.94 -4.04 -2.89
C TRP A 58 -12.47 -4.55 -1.55
N LYS A 59 -12.08 -3.95 -0.43
CA LYS A 59 -12.69 -4.27 0.87
C LYS A 59 -14.20 -4.03 0.84
N ALA A 60 -14.65 -2.86 0.40
CA ALA A 60 -16.07 -2.54 0.33
C ALA A 60 -16.83 -3.48 -0.62
N VAL A 61 -16.26 -3.75 -1.81
CA VAL A 61 -16.83 -4.68 -2.80
C VAL A 61 -16.95 -6.10 -2.23
N LEU A 62 -15.93 -6.60 -1.57
CA LEU A 62 -15.91 -7.94 -1.00
C LEU A 62 -16.86 -8.08 0.19
N GLU A 63 -16.95 -7.09 1.06
CA GLU A 63 -17.91 -7.07 2.18
C GLU A 63 -19.36 -7.10 1.67
N GLU A 64 -19.68 -6.45 0.53
CA GLU A 64 -20.98 -6.59 -0.15
C GLU A 64 -21.24 -8.02 -0.65
N GLN A 65 -20.19 -8.79 -1.00
CA GLN A 65 -20.28 -10.19 -1.39
C GLN A 65 -20.27 -11.17 -0.21
N GLY A 66 -20.10 -10.68 1.01
CA GLY A 66 -20.19 -11.48 2.24
C GLY A 66 -18.86 -11.97 2.79
N TYR A 67 -17.73 -11.49 2.29
CA TYR A 67 -16.41 -11.73 2.89
C TYR A 67 -16.24 -10.93 4.19
N ASP A 68 -15.34 -11.39 5.05
CA ASP A 68 -14.83 -10.65 6.19
C ASP A 68 -13.42 -10.17 5.83
N VAL A 69 -13.24 -8.87 5.56
CA VAL A 69 -12.00 -8.31 5.02
C VAL A 69 -11.23 -7.53 6.06
N GLU A 70 -9.96 -7.88 6.26
CA GLU A 70 -9.00 -7.15 7.07
C GLU A 70 -7.94 -6.48 6.19
N LEU A 71 -7.66 -5.20 6.45
CA LEU A 71 -6.55 -4.48 5.80
C LEU A 71 -5.38 -4.41 6.79
N GLU A 72 -4.25 -5.01 6.41
CA GLU A 72 -3.05 -5.03 7.22
C GLU A 72 -1.98 -4.14 6.58
N TYR A 73 -1.64 -3.04 7.29
CA TYR A 73 -0.72 -2.03 6.80
C TYR A 73 0.71 -2.34 7.24
N ALA A 74 1.63 -2.44 6.29
CA ALA A 74 3.04 -2.68 6.57
C ALA A 74 3.95 -2.05 5.49
N ASP A 75 5.26 -2.04 5.78
CA ASP A 75 6.27 -1.66 4.80
C ASP A 75 6.47 -2.79 3.76
N PRO A 76 7.07 -2.52 2.57
CA PRO A 76 7.15 -3.50 1.49
C PRO A 76 7.76 -4.85 1.89
N ALA A 77 8.88 -4.86 2.58
CA ALA A 77 9.55 -6.11 2.93
C ALA A 77 8.70 -7.03 3.83
N PRO A 78 8.05 -6.57 4.92
CA PRO A 78 7.05 -7.34 5.66
C PRO A 78 5.86 -7.82 4.84
N VAL A 79 5.35 -7.00 3.89
CA VAL A 79 4.22 -7.40 3.03
C VAL A 79 4.61 -8.61 2.17
N TYR A 80 5.71 -8.53 1.42
CA TYR A 80 6.14 -9.63 0.56
C TYR A 80 6.53 -10.88 1.36
N GLN A 81 7.14 -10.71 2.54
CA GLN A 81 7.41 -11.84 3.43
C GLN A 81 6.11 -12.51 3.90
N GLY A 82 5.13 -11.72 4.37
CA GLY A 82 3.84 -12.23 4.85
C GLY A 82 3.05 -12.94 3.75
N LEU A 83 3.03 -12.40 2.52
CA LEU A 83 2.43 -13.07 1.36
C LEU A 83 3.13 -14.41 1.06
N SER A 84 4.47 -14.45 1.10
CA SER A 84 5.23 -15.67 0.83
C SER A 84 5.07 -16.75 1.92
N ASP A 85 4.74 -16.35 3.14
CA ASP A 85 4.48 -17.23 4.28
C ASP A 85 2.97 -17.61 4.42
N ASP A 86 2.09 -17.10 3.53
CA ASP A 86 0.63 -17.19 3.59
C ASP A 86 0.05 -16.58 4.90
N ASP A 87 0.71 -15.55 5.47
CA ASP A 87 0.18 -14.76 6.59
C ASP A 87 -0.78 -13.66 6.10
N TYR A 88 -0.65 -13.24 4.83
CA TYR A 88 -1.54 -12.36 4.09
C TYR A 88 -2.01 -13.06 2.83
N ASP A 89 -3.23 -12.77 2.38
CA ASP A 89 -3.81 -13.41 1.20
C ASP A 89 -3.41 -12.72 -0.11
N VAL A 90 -3.46 -11.39 -0.16
CA VAL A 90 -3.26 -10.63 -1.39
C VAL A 90 -2.76 -9.21 -1.10
N THR A 91 -2.02 -8.64 -2.05
CA THR A 91 -1.75 -7.19 -2.16
C THR A 91 -2.13 -6.69 -3.54
N LEU A 92 -2.54 -5.42 -3.64
CA LEU A 92 -3.04 -4.82 -4.89
C LEU A 92 -2.09 -3.78 -5.49
N ASP A 93 -0.85 -3.71 -4.99
CA ASP A 93 0.02 -2.58 -5.31
C ASP A 93 1.47 -3.03 -5.58
N THR A 94 1.64 -4.02 -6.46
CA THR A 94 2.96 -4.45 -6.91
C THR A 94 3.27 -3.86 -8.29
N TRP A 95 4.25 -2.98 -8.35
CA TRP A 95 4.67 -2.30 -9.58
C TRP A 95 5.77 -3.07 -10.31
N LEU A 96 5.52 -3.41 -11.57
CA LEU A 96 6.44 -4.17 -12.41
C LEU A 96 6.57 -3.53 -13.81
N PRO A 97 7.77 -3.65 -14.45
CA PRO A 97 8.86 -4.58 -14.12
C PRO A 97 10.02 -3.97 -13.30
N ILE A 98 9.95 -2.73 -12.82
CA ILE A 98 11.11 -2.00 -12.28
C ILE A 98 11.07 -1.81 -10.79
N THR A 99 9.99 -1.19 -10.29
CA THR A 99 9.90 -0.70 -8.90
C THR A 99 10.03 -1.82 -7.88
N HIS A 100 9.31 -2.92 -8.05
CA HIS A 100 9.29 -4.03 -7.10
C HIS A 100 10.05 -5.29 -7.61
N ALA A 101 10.90 -5.13 -8.64
CA ALA A 101 11.66 -6.23 -9.23
C ALA A 101 12.45 -7.04 -8.20
N ASP A 102 13.12 -6.38 -7.25
CA ASP A 102 13.95 -7.04 -6.24
C ASP A 102 13.13 -7.91 -5.28
N TYR A 103 11.90 -7.47 -4.94
CA TYR A 103 10.98 -8.28 -4.12
C TYR A 103 10.47 -9.49 -4.88
N ILE A 104 10.16 -9.34 -6.17
CA ILE A 104 9.73 -10.47 -7.01
C ILE A 104 10.90 -11.43 -7.29
N GLU A 105 12.14 -10.94 -7.43
CA GLU A 105 13.31 -11.82 -7.50
C GLU A 105 13.48 -12.66 -6.21
N GLN A 106 13.19 -12.07 -5.05
CA GLN A 106 13.35 -12.73 -3.76
C GLN A 106 12.21 -13.68 -3.40
N TYR A 107 10.95 -13.30 -3.64
CA TYR A 107 9.76 -13.97 -3.14
C TYR A 107 8.87 -14.58 -4.22
N GLY A 108 9.08 -14.25 -5.50
CA GLY A 108 8.14 -14.57 -6.59
C GLY A 108 7.86 -16.06 -6.80
N ASP A 109 8.76 -16.97 -6.37
CA ASP A 109 8.53 -18.41 -6.44
C ASP A 109 7.39 -18.89 -5.49
N ASP A 110 7.06 -18.09 -4.47
CA ASP A 110 6.02 -18.36 -3.47
C ASP A 110 4.83 -17.38 -3.58
N LEU A 111 4.74 -16.63 -4.69
CA LEU A 111 3.66 -15.69 -4.97
C LEU A 111 2.94 -16.05 -6.28
N VAL A 112 1.71 -15.54 -6.44
CA VAL A 112 0.91 -15.67 -7.66
C VAL A 112 0.62 -14.28 -8.21
N ASP A 113 1.12 -14.01 -9.43
CA ASP A 113 0.78 -12.79 -10.17
C ASP A 113 -0.65 -12.93 -10.74
N LEU A 114 -1.55 -12.05 -10.30
CA LEU A 114 -2.94 -12.01 -10.74
C LEU A 114 -3.17 -11.03 -11.91
N GLY A 115 -2.10 -10.38 -12.39
CA GLY A 115 -2.13 -9.46 -13.52
C GLY A 115 -2.10 -7.98 -13.12
N ALA A 116 -1.75 -7.16 -14.10
CA ALA A 116 -1.79 -5.70 -13.97
C ALA A 116 -3.24 -5.20 -14.09
N TRP A 117 -3.65 -4.37 -13.14
CA TRP A 117 -4.96 -3.71 -13.18
C TRP A 117 -4.88 -2.24 -13.62
N ASN A 118 -3.70 -1.63 -13.60
CA ASN A 118 -3.38 -0.35 -14.22
C ASN A 118 -2.05 -0.51 -14.98
N GLU A 119 -1.95 0.02 -16.20
CA GLU A 119 -0.76 -0.13 -17.06
C GLU A 119 -0.07 1.20 -17.36
N ASP A 120 -0.52 2.30 -16.76
CA ASP A 120 -0.02 3.66 -17.04
C ASP A 120 0.74 4.27 -15.85
N ALA A 121 1.19 3.43 -14.92
CA ALA A 121 1.92 3.87 -13.74
C ALA A 121 3.36 4.26 -14.09
N LYS A 122 3.90 5.30 -13.45
CA LYS A 122 5.30 5.72 -13.66
C LYS A 122 5.88 6.44 -12.44
N LEU A 123 7.16 6.23 -12.21
CA LEU A 123 7.95 6.99 -11.26
C LEU A 123 8.23 8.39 -11.78
N THR A 124 8.28 9.37 -10.90
CA THR A 124 8.56 10.77 -11.27
C THR A 124 9.47 11.46 -10.24
N ILE A 125 10.19 12.47 -10.69
CA ILE A 125 10.67 13.56 -9.84
C ILE A 125 9.82 14.76 -10.20
N ALA A 126 9.05 15.25 -9.24
CA ALA A 126 8.15 16.38 -9.43
C ALA A 126 8.67 17.64 -8.75
N VAL A 127 8.35 18.79 -9.35
CA VAL A 127 8.63 20.12 -8.80
C VAL A 127 7.37 20.97 -8.88
N ASN A 128 7.31 22.08 -8.13
CA ASN A 128 6.25 23.08 -8.32
C ASN A 128 6.25 23.59 -9.78
N GLU A 129 5.07 23.89 -10.33
CA GLU A 129 4.88 24.22 -11.75
C GLU A 129 5.72 25.42 -12.20
N ASP A 130 5.91 26.43 -11.34
CA ASP A 130 6.68 27.63 -11.59
C ASP A 130 8.18 27.49 -11.28
N ALA A 131 8.66 26.29 -10.91
CA ALA A 131 10.08 26.03 -10.70
C ALA A 131 10.90 26.31 -11.97
N PRO A 132 12.17 26.80 -11.81
CA PRO A 132 13.00 27.27 -12.93
C PRO A 132 13.68 26.15 -13.74
N VAL A 133 13.20 24.91 -13.64
CA VAL A 133 13.74 23.72 -14.30
C VAL A 133 12.62 22.91 -14.94
N ASP A 134 12.90 22.24 -16.06
CA ASP A 134 11.95 21.36 -16.76
C ASP A 134 12.50 19.93 -16.92
N THR A 135 13.80 19.70 -16.68
CA THR A 135 14.45 18.39 -16.85
C THR A 135 15.31 18.04 -15.63
N LEU A 136 15.57 16.76 -15.44
CA LEU A 136 16.51 16.26 -14.41
C LEU A 136 17.94 16.75 -14.60
N GLU A 137 18.36 17.01 -15.87
CA GLU A 137 19.67 17.60 -16.17
C GLU A 137 19.78 19.06 -15.66
N GLU A 138 18.67 19.81 -15.73
CA GLU A 138 18.62 21.19 -15.24
C GLU A 138 18.54 21.25 -13.71
N LEU A 139 17.99 20.24 -13.05
CA LEU A 139 17.88 20.17 -11.59
C LEU A 139 19.26 20.25 -10.93
N ALA A 140 20.24 19.47 -11.41
CA ALA A 140 21.60 19.47 -10.89
C ALA A 140 22.27 20.87 -11.02
N ALA A 141 22.03 21.54 -12.14
CA ALA A 141 22.60 22.87 -12.39
C ALA A 141 21.93 24.00 -11.58
N ASN A 142 20.73 23.76 -11.05
CA ASN A 142 19.90 24.71 -10.31
C ASN A 142 19.59 24.24 -8.89
N ALA A 143 20.37 23.33 -8.33
CA ALA A 143 20.12 22.73 -7.02
C ALA A 143 19.92 23.76 -5.88
N ASP A 144 20.65 24.90 -5.93
CA ASP A 144 20.50 26.02 -4.99
C ASP A 144 19.08 26.60 -4.97
N ALA A 145 18.30 26.50 -6.07
CA ALA A 145 16.92 26.96 -6.12
C ALA A 145 15.95 26.08 -5.33
N PHE A 146 16.41 24.88 -4.93
CA PHE A 146 15.70 23.87 -4.15
C PHE A 146 16.37 23.64 -2.79
N ASP A 147 17.14 24.60 -2.27
CA ASP A 147 17.92 24.48 -1.04
C ASP A 147 18.89 23.28 -1.05
N ASN A 148 19.34 22.85 -2.23
CA ASN A 148 20.12 21.63 -2.48
C ASN A 148 19.47 20.34 -1.95
N ARG A 149 18.13 20.25 -1.94
CA ARG A 149 17.39 19.10 -1.39
C ARG A 149 16.54 18.44 -2.47
N LEU A 150 16.53 17.11 -2.45
CA LEU A 150 15.53 16.26 -3.07
C LEU A 150 14.84 15.49 -1.95
N VAL A 151 13.52 15.63 -1.83
CA VAL A 151 12.75 15.01 -0.76
C VAL A 151 12.13 13.71 -1.27
N GLY A 152 12.50 12.62 -0.62
CA GLY A 152 12.05 11.27 -0.95
C GLY A 152 11.11 10.67 0.08
N ILE A 153 10.66 9.46 -0.23
CA ILE A 153 9.79 8.66 0.60
C ILE A 153 10.57 7.65 1.44
N GLU A 154 9.94 6.58 1.93
CA GLU A 154 10.57 5.59 2.81
C GLU A 154 11.72 4.82 2.13
N PRO A 155 12.78 4.52 2.88
CA PRO A 155 14.00 3.87 2.35
C PRO A 155 13.77 2.48 1.74
N GLY A 156 12.67 1.80 2.11
CA GLY A 156 12.33 0.47 1.59
C GLY A 156 11.59 0.48 0.25
N SER A 157 11.20 1.66 -0.26
CA SER A 157 10.49 1.75 -1.53
C SER A 157 11.39 1.52 -2.74
N GLY A 158 10.83 0.94 -3.81
CA GLY A 158 11.52 0.82 -5.09
C GLY A 158 11.85 2.17 -5.72
N LEU A 159 10.97 3.17 -5.55
CA LEU A 159 11.22 4.55 -5.98
C LEU A 159 12.47 5.14 -5.31
N ASN A 160 12.67 4.89 -4.00
CA ASN A 160 13.88 5.33 -3.31
C ASN A 160 15.13 4.62 -3.87
N ARG A 161 15.05 3.33 -4.16
CA ARG A 161 16.15 2.57 -4.78
C ARG A 161 16.48 3.12 -6.17
N VAL A 162 15.49 3.26 -7.05
CA VAL A 162 15.67 3.80 -8.41
C VAL A 162 16.26 5.21 -8.35
N THR A 163 15.76 6.06 -7.45
CA THR A 163 16.31 7.42 -7.28
C THR A 163 17.76 7.39 -6.85
N SER A 164 18.13 6.57 -5.86
CA SER A 164 19.48 6.50 -5.31
C SER A 164 20.49 5.87 -6.28
N ASP A 165 20.08 4.76 -6.93
CA ASP A 165 21.00 3.92 -7.69
C ASP A 165 21.12 4.35 -9.17
N GLU A 166 20.05 4.97 -9.72
CA GLU A 166 19.98 5.31 -11.13
C GLU A 166 19.88 6.83 -11.37
N VAL A 167 18.92 7.53 -10.74
CA VAL A 167 18.66 8.95 -11.04
C VAL A 167 19.81 9.83 -10.56
N ILE A 168 20.18 9.72 -9.29
CA ILE A 168 21.23 10.56 -8.68
C ILE A 168 22.55 10.45 -9.44
N PRO A 169 23.12 9.24 -9.69
CA PRO A 169 24.38 9.13 -10.42
C PRO A 169 24.27 9.52 -11.90
N THR A 170 23.13 9.24 -12.56
CA THR A 170 22.93 9.54 -13.98
C THR A 170 22.91 11.03 -14.26
N TYR A 171 22.27 11.81 -13.38
CA TYR A 171 22.11 13.27 -13.55
C TYR A 171 23.11 14.10 -12.72
N GLY A 172 24.01 13.44 -11.96
CA GLY A 172 25.01 14.13 -11.13
C GLY A 172 24.37 14.94 -9.99
N LEU A 173 23.35 14.37 -9.35
CA LEU A 173 22.66 14.98 -8.21
C LEU A 173 23.34 14.64 -6.86
N ASP A 174 24.55 14.08 -6.88
CA ASP A 174 25.30 13.65 -5.69
C ASP A 174 25.57 14.80 -4.68
N ASP A 175 25.58 16.03 -5.16
CA ASP A 175 25.77 17.23 -4.31
C ASP A 175 24.44 17.71 -3.67
N MET A 176 23.30 17.15 -4.05
CA MET A 176 22.01 17.41 -3.39
C MET A 176 21.80 16.47 -2.19
N ASP A 177 21.24 17.00 -1.13
CA ASP A 177 20.82 16.20 0.03
C ASP A 177 19.53 15.44 -0.34
N TYR A 178 19.64 14.12 -0.62
CA TYR A 178 18.49 13.25 -0.80
C TYR A 178 17.94 12.84 0.56
N LEU A 179 16.81 13.43 0.93
CA LEU A 179 16.16 13.25 2.24
C LEU A 179 15.08 12.19 2.15
N THR A 180 15.36 11.00 2.65
CA THR A 180 14.39 9.91 2.72
C THR A 180 13.69 9.89 4.09
N SER A 181 12.37 9.71 4.09
CA SER A 181 11.55 9.77 5.29
C SER A 181 10.36 8.80 5.17
N SER A 182 9.16 9.34 4.99
CA SER A 182 7.94 8.59 4.66
C SER A 182 7.12 9.39 3.69
N THR A 183 6.23 8.74 2.96
CA THR A 183 5.31 9.42 2.03
C THR A 183 4.51 10.53 2.70
N PRO A 184 3.87 10.34 3.87
CA PRO A 184 3.20 11.44 4.56
C PRO A 184 4.13 12.60 4.95
N ALA A 185 5.40 12.33 5.28
CA ALA A 185 6.35 13.40 5.61
C ALA A 185 6.78 14.17 4.36
N MET A 186 7.00 13.49 3.22
CA MET A 186 7.26 14.13 1.92
C MET A 186 6.08 15.02 1.52
N LEU A 187 4.85 14.53 1.61
CA LEU A 187 3.63 15.30 1.29
C LEU A 187 3.44 16.53 2.22
N ALA A 188 3.83 16.41 3.49
CA ALA A 188 3.82 17.53 4.42
C ALA A 188 4.83 18.61 4.03
N GLU A 189 6.04 18.25 3.59
CA GLU A 189 7.03 19.19 3.06
C GLU A 189 6.55 19.83 1.74
N LEU A 190 5.97 19.04 0.84
CA LEU A 190 5.37 19.53 -0.40
C LEU A 190 4.28 20.58 -0.12
N THR A 191 3.36 20.28 0.81
CA THR A 191 2.31 21.19 1.24
C THR A 191 2.89 22.49 1.81
N ALA A 192 3.91 22.39 2.65
CA ALA A 192 4.53 23.56 3.27
C ALA A 192 5.23 24.45 2.24
N ALA A 193 6.03 23.87 1.34
CA ALA A 193 6.78 24.61 0.34
C ALA A 193 5.85 25.29 -0.69
N THR A 194 4.87 24.55 -1.22
CA THR A 194 3.88 25.11 -2.17
C THR A 194 3.04 26.20 -1.52
N GLY A 195 2.63 26.03 -0.27
CA GLY A 195 1.92 27.06 0.51
C GLY A 195 2.74 28.31 0.81
N ALA A 196 4.06 28.18 0.89
CA ALA A 196 4.99 29.32 1.07
C ALA A 196 5.41 29.97 -0.27
N GLY A 197 5.14 29.33 -1.40
CA GLY A 197 5.63 29.75 -2.72
C GLY A 197 7.14 29.52 -2.87
N GLU A 198 7.66 28.49 -2.22
CA GLU A 198 9.05 28.06 -2.28
C GLU A 198 9.20 26.89 -3.25
N ASN A 199 10.37 26.77 -3.90
CA ASN A 199 10.64 25.65 -4.77
C ASN A 199 10.91 24.39 -3.95
N ILE A 200 10.40 23.28 -4.44
CA ILE A 200 10.63 21.94 -3.88
C ILE A 200 10.81 20.92 -5.00
N ALA A 201 11.70 19.96 -4.80
CA ALA A 201 11.82 18.76 -5.63
C ALA A 201 11.51 17.55 -4.78
N VAL A 202 10.58 16.72 -5.23
CA VAL A 202 10.14 15.51 -4.52
C VAL A 202 10.17 14.28 -5.44
N THR A 203 10.41 13.10 -4.86
CA THR A 203 10.09 11.85 -5.55
C THR A 203 8.60 11.61 -5.45
N LEU A 204 7.95 11.31 -6.57
CA LEU A 204 6.52 11.10 -6.65
C LEU A 204 6.24 10.04 -7.74
N TRP A 205 4.99 9.76 -8.00
CA TRP A 205 4.57 8.81 -9.04
C TRP A 205 3.22 9.19 -9.63
N ARG A 206 2.88 8.58 -10.75
CA ARG A 206 1.55 8.68 -11.34
C ARG A 206 0.94 7.29 -11.47
N PRO A 207 -0.35 7.15 -11.19
CA PRO A 207 -1.28 8.16 -10.68
C PRO A 207 -1.01 8.56 -9.22
N HIS A 208 -1.35 9.79 -8.81
CA HIS A 208 -1.30 10.27 -7.43
C HIS A 208 -2.08 11.59 -7.29
N TRP A 209 -3.00 11.68 -6.34
CA TRP A 209 -3.86 12.84 -6.10
C TRP A 209 -3.14 14.18 -5.89
N ALA A 210 -1.88 14.15 -5.46
CA ALA A 210 -1.09 15.36 -5.24
C ALA A 210 -0.97 16.25 -6.49
N TYR A 211 -1.07 15.68 -7.69
CA TYR A 211 -1.05 16.44 -8.93
C TYR A 211 -2.32 17.25 -9.17
N ASP A 212 -3.42 16.88 -8.56
CA ASP A 212 -4.66 17.66 -8.59
C ASP A 212 -4.71 18.68 -7.44
N ALA A 213 -4.12 18.32 -6.29
CA ALA A 213 -4.10 19.19 -5.11
C ALA A 213 -3.07 20.33 -5.21
N PHE A 214 -1.95 20.10 -5.89
CA PHE A 214 -0.84 21.04 -6.00
C PHE A 214 -0.48 21.34 -7.45
N PRO A 215 -0.08 22.59 -7.78
CA PRO A 215 0.43 22.91 -9.11
C PRO A 215 1.85 22.33 -9.29
N LEU A 216 1.92 21.10 -9.77
CA LEU A 216 3.16 20.33 -9.97
C LEU A 216 3.41 20.05 -11.45
N LYS A 217 4.69 19.89 -11.78
CA LYS A 217 5.14 19.29 -13.05
C LYS A 217 6.17 18.21 -12.81
N ASP A 218 6.14 17.16 -13.63
CA ASP A 218 7.21 16.16 -13.70
C ASP A 218 8.42 16.78 -14.39
N LEU A 219 9.62 16.50 -13.90
CA LEU A 219 10.83 16.77 -14.65
C LEU A 219 10.99 15.72 -15.75
N GLU A 220 11.34 16.17 -16.96
CA GLU A 220 11.67 15.26 -18.04
C GLU A 220 12.91 14.44 -17.69
N ASP A 221 12.88 13.16 -18.01
CA ASP A 221 13.97 12.19 -17.83
C ASP A 221 14.56 11.76 -19.17
N PRO A 222 15.40 12.59 -19.81
CA PRO A 222 15.90 12.33 -21.16
C PRO A 222 16.87 11.14 -21.25
N GLN A 223 17.40 10.66 -20.11
CA GLN A 223 18.28 9.49 -20.06
C GLN A 223 17.57 8.21 -19.61
N GLY A 224 16.28 8.29 -19.22
CA GLY A 224 15.47 7.15 -18.85
C GLY A 224 15.86 6.50 -17.51
N ALA A 225 16.42 7.27 -16.58
CA ALA A 225 16.88 6.75 -15.29
C ALA A 225 15.75 6.36 -14.35
N LEU A 226 14.54 6.93 -14.53
CA LEU A 226 13.31 6.53 -13.80
C LEU A 226 12.65 5.29 -14.37
N GLY A 227 13.07 4.86 -15.59
CA GLY A 227 12.45 3.77 -16.32
C GLY A 227 11.25 4.19 -17.17
N ASP A 228 10.64 3.19 -17.82
CA ASP A 228 9.41 3.34 -18.61
C ASP A 228 8.16 3.22 -17.72
N ALA A 229 6.96 3.31 -18.31
CA ALA A 229 5.71 3.03 -17.62
C ALA A 229 5.66 1.57 -17.12
N GLU A 230 5.01 1.39 -15.98
CA GLU A 230 4.88 0.11 -15.30
C GLU A 230 3.40 -0.28 -15.13
N GLY A 231 3.18 -1.59 -14.90
CA GLY A 231 1.90 -2.09 -14.45
C GLY A 231 1.81 -2.13 -12.93
N ILE A 232 0.64 -1.77 -12.38
CA ILE A 232 0.29 -2.04 -10.99
C ILE A 232 -0.44 -3.36 -10.96
N HIS A 233 0.14 -4.37 -10.33
CA HIS A 233 -0.36 -5.74 -10.28
C HIS A 233 -0.98 -6.10 -8.94
N SER A 234 -1.94 -7.00 -8.95
CA SER A 234 -2.35 -7.74 -7.77
C SER A 234 -1.49 -8.99 -7.62
N PHE A 235 -1.00 -9.26 -6.39
CA PHE A 235 -0.24 -10.47 -6.08
C PHE A 235 -0.84 -11.20 -4.89
N GLY A 236 -1.14 -12.48 -5.05
CA GLY A 236 -1.57 -13.36 -3.98
C GLY A 236 -0.44 -14.18 -3.40
N GLY A 237 -0.61 -14.69 -2.16
CA GLY A 237 0.21 -15.76 -1.62
C GLY A 237 0.05 -17.04 -2.44
N LYS A 238 0.93 -18.02 -2.23
CA LYS A 238 0.99 -19.26 -3.03
C LYS A 238 -0.31 -20.07 -2.99
N SER A 239 -1.00 -20.04 -1.85
CA SER A 239 -2.26 -20.78 -1.66
C SER A 239 -3.50 -20.02 -2.14
N PHE A 240 -3.36 -18.74 -2.52
CA PHE A 240 -4.49 -17.82 -2.78
C PHE A 240 -5.49 -18.36 -3.82
N GLU A 241 -5.03 -18.89 -4.95
CA GLU A 241 -5.93 -19.45 -5.96
C GLU A 241 -6.66 -20.72 -5.50
N GLU A 242 -6.14 -21.41 -4.48
CA GLU A 242 -6.78 -22.60 -3.90
C GLU A 242 -7.81 -22.23 -2.84
N THR A 243 -7.51 -21.21 -2.02
CA THR A 243 -8.36 -20.75 -0.92
C THR A 243 -9.45 -19.76 -1.40
N HIS A 244 -9.14 -18.95 -2.42
CA HIS A 244 -10.02 -17.90 -2.95
C HIS A 244 -10.14 -17.95 -4.50
N PRO A 245 -10.60 -19.08 -5.09
CA PRO A 245 -10.62 -19.24 -6.53
C PRO A 245 -11.52 -18.23 -7.27
N THR A 246 -12.62 -17.79 -6.65
CA THR A 246 -13.53 -16.81 -7.27
C THR A 246 -12.92 -15.41 -7.21
N LEU A 247 -12.42 -14.98 -6.05
CA LEU A 247 -11.74 -13.70 -5.88
C LEU A 247 -10.50 -13.60 -6.77
N ALA A 248 -9.70 -14.67 -6.86
CA ALA A 248 -8.56 -14.71 -7.78
C ALA A 248 -8.99 -14.51 -9.25
N GLY A 249 -10.17 -15.01 -9.63
CA GLY A 249 -10.75 -14.76 -10.95
C GLY A 249 -11.10 -13.29 -11.14
N TRP A 250 -11.78 -12.66 -10.18
CA TRP A 250 -12.16 -11.26 -10.25
C TRP A 250 -10.93 -10.34 -10.31
N LEU A 251 -9.89 -10.62 -9.50
CA LEU A 251 -8.66 -9.82 -9.50
C LEU A 251 -7.86 -9.97 -10.81
N LYS A 252 -7.92 -11.12 -11.48
CA LYS A 252 -7.31 -11.30 -12.81
C LYS A 252 -8.01 -10.51 -13.91
N ASP A 253 -9.31 -10.30 -13.76
CA ASP A 253 -10.12 -9.52 -14.70
C ASP A 253 -10.22 -8.04 -14.31
N PHE A 254 -9.70 -7.66 -13.13
CA PHE A 254 -9.71 -6.29 -12.63
C PHE A 254 -8.92 -5.34 -13.53
N GLN A 255 -9.56 -4.27 -13.95
CA GLN A 255 -8.95 -3.18 -14.72
C GLN A 255 -9.52 -1.85 -14.24
N MET A 256 -8.64 -0.93 -13.88
CA MET A 256 -8.98 0.44 -13.46
C MET A 256 -8.05 1.42 -14.17
N ASP A 257 -8.61 2.25 -15.04
CA ASP A 257 -7.82 3.28 -15.69
C ASP A 257 -7.39 4.40 -14.71
N SER A 258 -6.38 5.15 -15.10
CA SER A 258 -5.81 6.19 -14.24
C SER A 258 -6.80 7.31 -13.94
N ASP A 259 -7.72 7.66 -14.84
CA ASP A 259 -8.72 8.72 -14.60
C ASP A 259 -9.70 8.30 -13.49
N LEU A 260 -10.11 7.02 -13.51
CA LEU A 260 -10.99 6.47 -12.48
C LEU A 260 -10.28 6.36 -11.13
N LEU A 261 -9.01 5.91 -11.13
CA LEU A 261 -8.19 5.85 -9.92
C LEU A 261 -7.97 7.24 -9.32
N TYR A 262 -7.60 8.25 -10.14
CA TYR A 262 -7.48 9.64 -9.67
C TYR A 262 -8.76 10.14 -9.02
N SER A 263 -9.93 9.79 -9.57
CA SER A 263 -11.21 10.23 -8.98
C SER A 263 -11.44 9.65 -7.59
N LEU A 264 -11.04 8.39 -7.36
CA LEU A 264 -11.14 7.75 -6.04
C LEU A 264 -10.11 8.33 -5.06
N GLU A 265 -8.84 8.45 -5.48
CA GLU A 265 -7.79 9.05 -4.67
C GLU A 265 -8.14 10.48 -4.25
N ASN A 266 -8.65 11.32 -5.17
CA ASN A 266 -9.09 12.67 -4.85
C ASN A 266 -10.21 12.69 -3.82
N ALA A 267 -11.21 11.83 -3.98
CA ALA A 267 -12.29 11.71 -3.01
C ALA A 267 -11.76 11.30 -1.61
N MET A 268 -10.79 10.36 -1.56
CA MET A 268 -10.26 9.83 -0.31
C MET A 268 -9.26 10.77 0.37
N PHE A 269 -8.30 11.34 -0.37
CA PHE A 269 -7.13 11.98 0.21
C PHE A 269 -7.09 13.51 0.03
N ASN A 270 -7.81 14.06 -0.95
CA ASN A 270 -7.82 15.50 -1.22
C ASN A 270 -9.10 16.19 -0.71
N GLU A 271 -10.26 15.53 -0.80
CA GLU A 271 -11.56 16.08 -0.44
C GLU A 271 -12.08 15.60 0.92
N ASN A 272 -11.51 14.53 1.47
CA ASN A 272 -11.89 13.94 2.75
C ASN A 272 -10.88 14.34 3.84
N ASP A 273 -11.38 14.88 4.96
CA ASP A 273 -10.57 15.27 6.13
C ASP A 273 -10.47 14.15 7.18
N SER A 274 -10.99 12.94 6.89
CA SER A 274 -11.07 11.81 7.83
C SER A 274 -10.13 10.69 7.43
N ASP A 275 -9.52 10.04 8.43
CA ASP A 275 -8.76 8.80 8.24
C ASP A 275 -9.69 7.57 8.12
N ASP A 276 -11.01 7.73 8.25
CA ASP A 276 -12.01 6.70 7.98
C ASP A 276 -12.48 6.86 6.52
N TYR A 277 -11.98 5.99 5.65
CA TYR A 277 -12.28 6.02 4.21
C TYR A 277 -13.60 5.32 3.85
N GLY A 278 -14.13 4.45 4.69
CA GLY A 278 -15.35 3.69 4.38
C GLY A 278 -16.49 4.54 3.82
N PRO A 279 -16.93 5.64 4.49
CA PRO A 279 -18.04 6.45 4.00
C PRO A 279 -17.81 7.13 2.64
N VAL A 280 -16.57 7.57 2.35
CA VAL A 280 -16.26 8.22 1.07
C VAL A 280 -16.13 7.21 -0.06
N VAL A 281 -15.58 6.03 0.23
CA VAL A 281 -15.50 4.92 -0.72
C VAL A 281 -16.90 4.40 -1.07
N GLU A 282 -17.78 4.21 -0.09
CA GLU A 282 -19.19 3.84 -0.33
C GLU A 282 -19.90 4.88 -1.23
N GLN A 283 -19.70 6.17 -0.98
CA GLN A 283 -20.27 7.23 -1.83
C GLN A 283 -19.71 7.14 -3.25
N TRP A 284 -18.39 6.98 -3.41
CA TRP A 284 -17.75 6.86 -4.71
C TRP A 284 -18.24 5.61 -5.47
N ILE A 285 -18.43 4.48 -4.77
CA ILE A 285 -19.03 3.25 -5.33
C ILE A 285 -20.43 3.52 -5.87
N ASP A 286 -21.27 4.24 -5.13
CA ASP A 286 -22.62 4.58 -5.56
C ASP A 286 -22.63 5.45 -6.83
N GLU A 287 -21.67 6.34 -6.98
CA GLU A 287 -21.50 7.19 -8.16
C GLU A 287 -20.95 6.41 -9.38
N ASN A 288 -20.22 5.31 -9.14
CA ASN A 288 -19.60 4.46 -10.17
C ASN A 288 -20.20 3.04 -10.22
N ARG A 289 -21.42 2.84 -9.71
CA ARG A 289 -22.05 1.53 -9.46
C ARG A 289 -22.00 0.57 -10.67
N GLU A 290 -22.25 1.05 -11.91
CA GLU A 290 -22.24 0.20 -13.11
C GLU A 290 -20.88 -0.45 -13.34
N TRP A 291 -19.79 0.30 -13.13
CA TRP A 291 -18.42 -0.22 -13.24
C TRP A 291 -18.09 -1.15 -12.08
N VAL A 292 -18.44 -0.75 -10.84
CA VAL A 292 -18.18 -1.56 -9.64
C VAL A 292 -18.91 -2.91 -9.72
N ASP A 293 -20.17 -2.94 -10.12
CA ASP A 293 -20.93 -4.19 -10.28
C ASP A 293 -20.30 -5.14 -11.35
N SER A 294 -19.51 -4.60 -12.27
CA SER A 294 -18.80 -5.41 -13.26
C SER A 294 -17.58 -6.15 -12.69
N LEU A 295 -17.02 -5.71 -11.54
CA LEU A 295 -15.83 -6.31 -10.94
C LEU A 295 -16.06 -7.73 -10.42
N THR A 296 -17.31 -8.06 -10.08
CA THR A 296 -17.69 -9.37 -9.50
C THR A 296 -18.67 -10.15 -10.39
N SER A 297 -18.71 -9.87 -11.70
CA SER A 297 -19.67 -10.43 -12.66
C SER A 297 -19.13 -11.62 -13.48
#